data_e4b5e22936bb0713d2a511e595b22a14
#
_entry.id   e4b5e22936bb0713d2a511e595b22a14
#
_cell.length_a   1.000
_cell.length_b   1.000
_cell.length_c   1.000
_cell.angle_alpha   90.00
_cell.angle_beta   90.00
_cell.angle_gamma   90.00
#
_symmetry.space_group_name_H-M   'P 1'
#
loop_
_entity.id
_entity.type
_entity.pdbx_description
1 polymer ?
#
loop_
_entity_poly.entity_id
_entity_poly.type
_entity_poly.pdbx_seq_one_letter_code
_entity_poly.pdbx_strand_id
1 'polypeptide(L)'
;ISRGLVGSEMCIRDRSIETSLTETNGLVDIVSADNPKKKVSYSTQMACSICGFSIPELEPRIFSFNSPSGACMSCDGLGTKAEIDINKVVSKPEFSLNQGAIRGWDINHMYRHYLLRCVSKHFNFSLDDPFEDLPENIKKIVLEGSESEDVDFSYTSKRGRRIEIIRPFEGVLKRILRKYQESDSSLIREDMAKFMTLKPCSSCNGTRLNETARNVFISDYSLPKISELTIEEAFLFFKKLKLKGAKGKIAEKIIKEIVE
;
A
#
# COMPACT_ATOMS: atom_id res chain seq x y z
N ILE A 1 -31.25 41.42 41.21
CA ILE A 1 -31.37 41.78 39.75
C ILE A 1 -30.22 41.18 38.93
N SER A 2 -29.61 40.08 39.33
CA SER A 2 -28.44 39.54 38.64
C SER A 2 -28.61 38.11 38.15
N ARG A 3 -29.85 37.60 38.03
CA ARG A 3 -30.07 36.20 37.62
C ARG A 3 -30.37 35.98 36.13
N GLY A 4 -30.53 37.03 35.34
CA GLY A 4 -30.85 36.93 33.92
C GLY A 4 -29.65 36.80 32.98
N LEU A 5 -28.46 37.30 33.39
CA LEU A 5 -27.28 37.35 32.55
C LEU A 5 -26.50 36.03 32.52
N VAL A 6 -26.45 35.29 33.61
CA VAL A 6 -25.75 34.02 33.71
C VAL A 6 -26.38 32.97 32.78
N GLY A 7 -27.69 32.97 32.66
CA GLY A 7 -28.38 32.03 31.72
C GLY A 7 -28.12 32.39 30.25
N SER A 8 -27.98 33.69 29.92
CA SER A 8 -27.72 34.12 28.55
C SER A 8 -26.29 33.79 28.11
N GLU A 9 -25.31 33.97 28.98
CA GLU A 9 -23.91 33.64 28.69
C GLU A 9 -23.72 32.10 28.48
N MET A 10 -24.36 31.29 29.29
CA MET A 10 -24.38 29.84 29.15
C MET A 10 -25.00 29.43 27.81
N CYS A 11 -26.13 29.99 27.44
CA CYS A 11 -26.77 29.71 26.15
C CYS A 11 -25.95 30.17 24.95
N ILE A 12 -25.23 31.29 25.03
CA ILE A 12 -24.37 31.77 23.99
C ILE A 12 -23.17 30.82 23.81
N ARG A 13 -22.57 30.40 24.91
CA ARG A 13 -21.45 29.44 24.89
C ARG A 13 -21.86 28.10 24.27
N ASP A 14 -22.99 27.56 24.74
CA ASP A 14 -23.48 26.27 24.29
C ASP A 14 -23.78 26.30 22.77
N ARG A 15 -24.49 27.36 22.31
CA ARG A 15 -24.77 27.56 20.88
C ARG A 15 -23.51 27.73 20.05
N SER A 16 -22.46 28.43 20.56
CA SER A 16 -21.20 28.60 19.88
C SER A 16 -20.45 27.29 19.73
N ILE A 17 -20.49 26.43 20.75
CA ILE A 17 -19.91 25.08 20.72
C ILE A 17 -20.65 24.19 19.73
N GLU A 18 -21.99 24.17 19.76
CA GLU A 18 -22.83 23.41 18.84
C GLU A 18 -22.61 23.81 17.38
N THR A 19 -22.58 25.11 17.11
CA THR A 19 -22.28 25.65 15.76
C THR A 19 -20.90 25.20 15.30
N SER A 20 -19.89 25.35 16.15
CA SER A 20 -18.53 24.92 15.83
C SER A 20 -18.45 23.43 15.56
N LEU A 21 -19.07 22.58 16.36
CA LEU A 21 -19.12 21.14 16.17
C LEU A 21 -19.83 20.74 14.87
N THR A 22 -20.88 21.47 14.49
CA THR A 22 -21.61 21.21 13.24
C THR A 22 -20.79 21.57 12.02
N GLU A 23 -20.15 22.76 12.02
CA GLU A 23 -19.34 23.25 10.90
C GLU A 23 -18.05 22.43 10.69
N THR A 24 -17.50 21.85 11.75
CA THR A 24 -16.21 21.15 11.72
C THR A 24 -16.33 19.63 11.78
N ASN A 25 -17.52 19.06 11.59
CA ASN A 25 -17.75 17.63 11.75
C ASN A 25 -17.29 17.07 13.11
N GLY A 26 -17.60 17.82 14.18
CA GLY A 26 -17.40 17.33 15.54
C GLY A 26 -16.05 17.66 16.18
N LEU A 27 -15.26 18.54 15.61
CA LEU A 27 -14.01 19.05 16.21
C LEU A 27 -14.23 20.48 16.74
N VAL A 28 -13.77 20.78 17.99
CA VAL A 28 -13.77 22.14 18.52
C VAL A 28 -12.51 22.42 19.31
N ASP A 29 -11.93 23.57 19.04
CA ASP A 29 -10.77 24.07 19.76
C ASP A 29 -11.18 25.16 20.74
N ILE A 30 -10.91 24.96 22.02
CA ILE A 30 -11.15 25.95 23.07
C ILE A 30 -9.82 26.60 23.43
N VAL A 31 -9.75 27.89 23.22
CA VAL A 31 -8.57 28.73 23.51
C VAL A 31 -8.88 29.65 24.66
N SER A 32 -7.98 29.75 25.63
CA SER A 32 -8.14 30.71 26.74
C SER A 32 -8.00 32.16 26.23
N ALA A 33 -8.96 33.02 26.59
CA ALA A 33 -8.90 34.44 26.25
C ALA A 33 -7.65 35.13 26.85
N ASP A 34 -7.21 34.72 28.05
CA ASP A 34 -6.06 35.31 28.76
C ASP A 34 -4.73 34.72 28.26
N ASN A 35 -4.74 33.55 27.65
CA ASN A 35 -3.53 32.90 27.15
C ASN A 35 -3.79 32.13 25.85
N PRO A 36 -3.62 32.73 24.66
CA PRO A 36 -3.88 32.10 23.37
C PRO A 36 -3.03 30.87 23.09
N LYS A 37 -1.94 30.65 23.80
CA LYS A 37 -1.11 29.46 23.69
C LYS A 37 -1.73 28.22 24.38
N LYS A 38 -2.67 28.45 25.30
CA LYS A 38 -3.37 27.38 26.00
C LYS A 38 -4.60 26.99 25.20
N LYS A 39 -4.41 26.07 24.25
CA LYS A 39 -5.42 25.48 23.39
C LYS A 39 -5.76 24.07 23.87
N VAL A 40 -7.03 23.73 23.95
CA VAL A 40 -7.51 22.39 24.24
C VAL A 40 -8.49 22.00 23.13
N SER A 41 -8.18 20.92 22.44
CA SER A 41 -9.03 20.39 21.37
C SER A 41 -9.97 19.31 21.93
N TYR A 42 -11.24 19.41 21.59
CA TYR A 42 -12.26 18.44 21.92
C TYR A 42 -12.86 17.87 20.63
N SER A 43 -13.24 16.61 20.66
CA SER A 43 -13.94 15.97 19.56
C SER A 43 -15.15 15.20 20.05
N THR A 44 -16.23 15.28 19.31
CA THR A 44 -17.39 14.39 19.48
C THR A 44 -17.17 13.06 18.75
N GLN A 45 -16.17 13.00 17.86
CA GLN A 45 -15.72 11.78 17.21
C GLN A 45 -14.48 11.26 17.94
N MET A 46 -14.11 10.00 17.70
CA MET A 46 -12.90 9.40 18.25
C MET A 46 -11.64 10.02 17.59
N ALA A 47 -11.26 11.23 18.05
CA ALA A 47 -10.11 11.94 17.54
C ALA A 47 -9.00 12.07 18.59
N CYS A 48 -7.76 11.99 18.13
CA CYS A 48 -6.57 12.26 18.95
C CYS A 48 -6.40 13.76 19.14
N SER A 49 -6.39 14.23 20.39
CA SER A 49 -6.19 15.65 20.71
C SER A 49 -4.77 16.17 20.39
N ILE A 50 -3.80 15.29 20.14
CA ILE A 50 -2.41 15.65 19.88
C ILE A 50 -2.15 15.81 18.38
N CYS A 51 -2.54 14.82 17.57
CA CYS A 51 -2.24 14.79 16.13
C CYS A 51 -3.44 15.03 15.21
N GLY A 52 -4.65 15.19 15.77
CA GLY A 52 -5.88 15.41 15.00
C GLY A 52 -6.40 14.17 14.24
N PHE A 53 -5.73 13.01 14.37
CA PHE A 53 -6.20 11.78 13.75
C PHE A 53 -7.58 11.40 14.31
N SER A 54 -8.55 11.27 13.42
CA SER A 54 -9.92 10.89 13.79
C SER A 54 -10.27 9.53 13.21
N ILE A 55 -10.93 8.71 14.02
CA ILE A 55 -11.44 7.41 13.61
C ILE A 55 -12.92 7.60 13.29
N PRO A 56 -13.40 7.14 12.13
CA PRO A 56 -14.84 7.12 11.86
C PRO A 56 -15.57 6.22 12.86
N GLU A 57 -16.86 6.36 12.96
CA GLU A 57 -17.68 5.50 13.83
C GLU A 57 -17.38 4.02 13.55
N LEU A 58 -17.14 3.26 14.64
CA LEU A 58 -16.77 1.84 14.55
C LEU A 58 -18.00 1.01 14.18
N GLU A 59 -18.26 0.90 12.90
CA GLU A 59 -19.31 0.05 12.36
C GLU A 59 -18.74 -1.35 12.03
N PRO A 60 -19.56 -2.42 12.04
CA PRO A 60 -19.10 -3.78 11.72
C PRO A 60 -18.39 -3.89 10.38
N ARG A 61 -18.78 -3.09 9.38
CA ARG A 61 -18.17 -3.07 8.04
C ARG A 61 -16.69 -2.65 8.03
N ILE A 62 -16.22 -1.92 9.04
CA ILE A 62 -14.80 -1.55 9.18
C ILE A 62 -13.92 -2.77 9.41
N PHE A 63 -14.47 -3.82 10.00
CA PHE A 63 -13.75 -5.07 10.29
C PHE A 63 -13.85 -6.10 9.15
N SER A 64 -14.44 -5.73 8.02
CA SER A 64 -14.54 -6.58 6.85
C SER A 64 -13.53 -6.17 5.78
N PHE A 65 -12.64 -7.08 5.40
CA PHE A 65 -11.70 -6.86 4.29
C PHE A 65 -12.39 -6.82 2.90
N ASN A 66 -13.66 -7.23 2.80
CA ASN A 66 -14.48 -7.12 1.59
C ASN A 66 -15.22 -5.77 1.51
N SER A 67 -15.16 -4.95 2.56
CA SER A 67 -15.75 -3.61 2.58
C SER A 67 -14.67 -2.56 2.28
N PRO A 68 -14.93 -1.58 1.41
CA PRO A 68 -14.00 -0.48 1.17
C PRO A 68 -13.60 0.27 2.45
N SER A 69 -14.52 0.31 3.46
CA SER A 69 -14.25 0.96 4.74
C SER A 69 -13.31 0.18 5.64
N GLY A 70 -13.16 -1.14 5.44
CA GLY A 70 -12.32 -2.01 6.26
C GLY A 70 -11.10 -2.57 5.54
N ALA A 71 -11.15 -2.62 4.22
CA ALA A 71 -10.08 -3.15 3.40
C ALA A 71 -8.79 -2.33 3.50
N CYS A 72 -7.66 -2.98 3.44
CA CYS A 72 -6.38 -2.32 3.26
C CYS A 72 -6.34 -1.67 1.88
N MET A 73 -6.24 -0.36 1.81
CA MET A 73 -6.24 0.40 0.56
C MET A 73 -5.04 0.10 -0.35
N SER A 74 -3.97 -0.47 0.20
CA SER A 74 -2.75 -0.78 -0.54
C SER A 74 -2.85 -2.09 -1.34
N CYS A 75 -3.71 -3.03 -0.91
CA CYS A 75 -3.93 -4.33 -1.56
C CYS A 75 -5.41 -4.66 -1.76
N ASP A 76 -6.30 -3.68 -1.60
CA ASP A 76 -7.76 -3.82 -1.77
C ASP A 76 -8.34 -5.02 -1.01
N GLY A 77 -7.83 -5.27 0.21
CA GLY A 77 -8.27 -6.38 1.05
C GLY A 77 -7.73 -7.76 0.64
N LEU A 78 -6.84 -7.86 -0.37
CA LEU A 78 -6.28 -9.14 -0.81
C LEU A 78 -5.25 -9.71 0.16
N GLY A 79 -4.58 -8.87 0.96
CA GLY A 79 -3.53 -9.26 1.89
C GLY A 79 -2.18 -9.53 1.24
N THR A 80 -2.15 -9.67 -0.09
CA THR A 80 -0.95 -9.92 -0.88
C THR A 80 -0.82 -8.92 -2.01
N LYS A 81 0.39 -8.73 -2.50
CA LYS A 81 0.69 -7.96 -3.72
C LYS A 81 1.55 -8.79 -4.65
N ALA A 82 1.27 -8.67 -5.94
CA ALA A 82 2.14 -9.21 -6.96
C ALA A 82 3.36 -8.29 -7.11
N GLU A 83 4.53 -8.81 -6.80
CA GLU A 83 5.81 -8.14 -6.97
C GLU A 83 6.66 -8.90 -8.00
N ILE A 84 7.51 -8.17 -8.73
CA ILE A 84 8.43 -8.80 -9.67
C ILE A 84 9.48 -9.60 -8.90
N ASP A 85 9.64 -10.86 -9.28
CA ASP A 85 10.68 -11.71 -8.75
C ASP A 85 11.91 -11.66 -9.69
N ILE A 86 12.99 -11.07 -9.21
CA ILE A 86 14.21 -10.91 -9.99
C ILE A 86 14.75 -12.27 -10.45
N ASN A 87 14.66 -13.31 -9.63
CA ASN A 87 15.12 -14.65 -9.99
C ASN A 87 14.28 -15.30 -11.10
N LYS A 88 13.04 -14.88 -11.27
CA LYS A 88 12.22 -15.30 -12.41
C LYS A 88 12.52 -14.52 -13.67
N VAL A 89 13.00 -13.29 -13.56
CA VAL A 89 13.40 -12.44 -14.67
C VAL A 89 14.78 -12.83 -15.15
N VAL A 90 15.77 -12.86 -14.26
CA VAL A 90 17.13 -13.35 -14.51
C VAL A 90 17.18 -14.83 -14.15
N SER A 91 16.74 -15.66 -15.08
CA SER A 91 16.58 -17.11 -14.80
C SER A 91 17.88 -17.90 -14.92
N LYS A 92 18.88 -17.34 -15.59
CA LYS A 92 20.18 -17.98 -15.86
C LYS A 92 21.29 -16.94 -15.78
N PRO A 93 21.70 -16.52 -14.58
CA PRO A 93 22.70 -15.46 -14.40
C PRO A 93 24.08 -15.83 -14.99
N GLU A 94 24.39 -17.12 -15.09
CA GLU A 94 25.59 -17.67 -15.71
C GLU A 94 25.63 -17.51 -17.25
N PHE A 95 24.49 -17.19 -17.87
CA PHE A 95 24.40 -16.93 -19.31
C PHE A 95 24.61 -15.45 -19.60
N SER A 96 25.02 -15.15 -20.84
CA SER A 96 25.05 -13.79 -21.33
C SER A 96 23.67 -13.25 -21.71
N LEU A 97 23.56 -11.94 -21.89
CA LEU A 97 22.30 -11.32 -22.37
C LEU A 97 21.92 -11.84 -23.76
N ASN A 98 22.91 -12.11 -24.62
CA ASN A 98 22.68 -12.71 -25.94
C ASN A 98 22.18 -14.15 -25.85
N GLN A 99 22.61 -14.90 -24.85
CA GLN A 99 22.19 -16.30 -24.60
C GLN A 99 20.87 -16.42 -23.83
N GLY A 100 20.37 -15.31 -23.30
CA GLY A 100 19.07 -15.29 -22.61
C GLY A 100 19.16 -15.39 -21.09
N ALA A 101 20.15 -14.77 -20.46
CA ALA A 101 20.21 -14.56 -19.02
C ALA A 101 18.90 -13.97 -18.50
N ILE A 102 18.36 -13.01 -19.25
CA ILE A 102 17.06 -12.40 -18.99
C ILE A 102 16.01 -13.02 -19.93
N ARG A 103 15.02 -13.66 -19.35
CA ARG A 103 13.99 -14.38 -20.11
C ARG A 103 13.25 -13.46 -21.07
N GLY A 104 13.26 -13.83 -22.36
CA GLY A 104 12.59 -13.09 -23.42
C GLY A 104 13.29 -11.81 -23.86
N TRP A 105 14.58 -11.64 -23.56
CA TRP A 105 15.42 -10.52 -24.00
C TRP A 105 16.65 -10.97 -24.78
N ASP A 106 16.67 -12.21 -25.20
CA ASP A 106 17.73 -12.80 -26.01
C ASP A 106 17.66 -12.37 -27.49
N ILE A 107 18.61 -12.88 -28.26
CA ILE A 107 18.74 -12.57 -29.69
C ILE A 107 17.51 -12.91 -30.53
N ASN A 108 16.66 -13.85 -30.06
CA ASN A 108 15.44 -14.25 -30.77
C ASN A 108 14.33 -13.20 -30.63
N HIS A 109 14.45 -12.30 -29.67
CA HIS A 109 13.47 -11.23 -29.41
C HIS A 109 13.95 -9.90 -30.02
N MET A 110 13.96 -9.79 -31.35
CA MET A 110 14.56 -8.72 -32.14
C MET A 110 14.42 -7.30 -31.53
N TYR A 111 13.23 -6.88 -31.13
CA TYR A 111 13.02 -5.52 -30.61
C TYR A 111 13.66 -5.33 -29.21
N ARG A 112 13.47 -6.29 -28.31
CA ARG A 112 14.03 -6.21 -26.95
C ARG A 112 15.54 -6.31 -26.96
N HIS A 113 16.07 -7.23 -27.76
CA HIS A 113 17.51 -7.36 -27.99
C HIS A 113 18.13 -6.11 -28.61
N TYR A 114 17.42 -5.46 -29.57
CA TYR A 114 17.85 -4.19 -30.12
C TYR A 114 17.99 -3.11 -29.05
N LEU A 115 17.03 -3.01 -28.10
CA LEU A 115 17.12 -2.06 -26.98
C LEU A 115 18.38 -2.33 -26.13
N LEU A 116 18.66 -3.59 -25.80
CA LEU A 116 19.88 -3.98 -25.05
C LEU A 116 21.16 -3.63 -25.80
N ARG A 117 21.19 -3.78 -27.12
CA ARG A 117 22.34 -3.38 -27.94
C ARG A 117 22.61 -1.87 -27.89
N CYS A 118 21.57 -1.06 -27.92
CA CYS A 118 21.71 0.39 -27.79
C CYS A 118 22.25 0.77 -26.41
N VAL A 119 21.71 0.13 -25.34
CA VAL A 119 22.15 0.33 -23.96
C VAL A 119 23.61 -0.12 -23.78
N SER A 120 23.96 -1.31 -24.30
CA SER A 120 25.33 -1.84 -24.28
C SER A 120 26.32 -0.88 -24.93
N LYS A 121 25.95 -0.34 -26.09
CA LYS A 121 26.80 0.63 -26.82
C LYS A 121 26.96 1.94 -26.04
N HIS A 122 25.89 2.43 -25.42
CA HIS A 122 25.92 3.69 -24.68
C HIS A 122 26.73 3.60 -23.40
N PHE A 123 26.56 2.51 -22.63
CA PHE A 123 27.26 2.28 -21.35
C PHE A 123 28.54 1.44 -21.48
N ASN A 124 28.94 1.12 -22.69
CA ASN A 124 30.21 0.44 -23.03
C ASN A 124 30.44 -0.88 -22.27
N PHE A 125 29.47 -1.81 -22.39
CA PHE A 125 29.58 -3.17 -21.84
C PHE A 125 29.29 -4.22 -22.94
N SER A 126 29.75 -5.47 -22.75
CA SER A 126 29.51 -6.57 -23.68
C SER A 126 28.19 -7.29 -23.37
N LEU A 127 27.43 -7.64 -24.41
CA LEU A 127 26.25 -8.51 -24.28
C LEU A 127 26.60 -10.00 -24.25
N ASP A 128 27.85 -10.35 -24.49
CA ASP A 128 28.37 -11.72 -24.52
C ASP A 128 28.96 -12.16 -23.18
N ASP A 129 29.20 -11.21 -22.27
CA ASP A 129 29.69 -11.52 -20.94
C ASP A 129 28.53 -12.13 -20.08
N PRO A 130 28.82 -13.10 -19.17
CA PRO A 130 27.85 -13.63 -18.24
C PRO A 130 27.21 -12.51 -17.45
N PHE A 131 25.89 -12.59 -17.23
CA PHE A 131 25.16 -11.54 -16.52
C PHE A 131 25.68 -11.36 -15.09
N GLU A 132 26.08 -12.45 -14.43
CA GLU A 132 26.63 -12.42 -13.07
C GLU A 132 27.98 -11.69 -12.98
N ASP A 133 28.77 -11.65 -14.06
CA ASP A 133 30.08 -10.99 -14.11
C ASP A 133 29.98 -9.50 -14.48
N LEU A 134 28.80 -9.03 -14.92
CA LEU A 134 28.60 -7.62 -15.23
C LEU A 134 28.75 -6.74 -13.97
N PRO A 135 29.30 -5.53 -14.08
CA PRO A 135 29.36 -4.57 -12.98
C PRO A 135 27.95 -4.27 -12.42
N GLU A 136 27.84 -4.06 -11.11
CA GLU A 136 26.55 -3.84 -10.44
C GLU A 136 25.77 -2.63 -10.97
N ASN A 137 26.46 -1.55 -11.36
CA ASN A 137 25.86 -0.40 -12.02
C ASN A 137 25.21 -0.77 -13.36
N ILE A 138 25.85 -1.66 -14.14
CA ILE A 138 25.32 -2.14 -15.43
C ILE A 138 24.12 -3.06 -15.20
N LYS A 139 24.20 -3.99 -14.24
CA LYS A 139 23.05 -4.82 -13.84
C LYS A 139 21.85 -3.96 -13.46
N LYS A 140 22.10 -2.91 -12.65
CA LYS A 140 21.05 -1.97 -12.25
C LYS A 140 20.44 -1.24 -13.46
N ILE A 141 21.27 -0.72 -14.37
CA ILE A 141 20.79 -0.06 -15.59
C ILE A 141 19.94 -1.00 -16.44
N VAL A 142 20.39 -2.23 -16.65
CA VAL A 142 19.65 -3.22 -17.45
C VAL A 142 18.31 -3.56 -16.79
N LEU A 143 18.28 -3.76 -15.48
CA LEU A 143 17.06 -4.15 -14.76
C LEU A 143 16.14 -2.97 -14.50
N GLU A 144 16.63 -1.87 -13.97
CA GLU A 144 15.83 -0.75 -13.46
C GLU A 144 15.71 0.43 -14.44
N GLY A 145 16.64 0.48 -15.44
CA GLY A 145 16.69 1.54 -16.44
C GLY A 145 17.78 2.59 -16.16
N SER A 146 17.93 3.51 -17.13
CA SER A 146 18.95 4.57 -17.08
C SER A 146 18.51 5.82 -16.32
N GLU A 147 17.42 5.74 -15.54
CA GLU A 147 16.83 6.87 -14.78
C GLU A 147 16.54 8.08 -15.70
N SER A 148 17.36 9.14 -15.62
CA SER A 148 17.23 10.35 -16.45
C SER A 148 18.25 10.41 -17.60
N GLU A 149 19.14 9.43 -17.71
CA GLU A 149 20.16 9.41 -18.75
C GLU A 149 19.59 8.92 -20.08
N ASP A 150 19.66 9.77 -21.10
CA ASP A 150 19.11 9.50 -22.42
C ASP A 150 20.01 8.56 -23.22
N VAL A 151 19.42 7.53 -23.80
CA VAL A 151 20.06 6.56 -24.68
C VAL A 151 19.55 6.74 -26.11
N ASP A 152 20.43 6.67 -27.09
CA ASP A 152 20.08 6.76 -28.50
C ASP A 152 19.58 5.39 -29.03
N PHE A 153 18.27 5.33 -29.30
CA PHE A 153 17.60 4.19 -29.95
C PHE A 153 17.25 4.47 -31.42
N SER A 154 17.97 5.38 -32.06
CA SER A 154 17.74 5.74 -33.46
C SER A 154 18.06 4.59 -34.41
N TYR A 155 17.25 4.40 -35.43
CA TYR A 155 17.44 3.35 -36.42
C TYR A 155 17.09 3.82 -37.82
N THR A 156 17.63 3.13 -38.83
CA THR A 156 17.28 3.36 -40.20
C THR A 156 16.17 2.38 -40.62
N SER A 157 15.03 2.92 -41.04
CA SER A 157 13.89 2.12 -41.50
C SER A 157 14.23 1.38 -42.81
N LYS A 158 13.46 0.34 -43.15
CA LYS A 158 13.59 -0.40 -44.42
C LYS A 158 13.53 0.49 -45.68
N ARG A 159 12.94 1.70 -45.56
CA ARG A 159 12.84 2.70 -46.62
C ARG A 159 13.99 3.70 -46.61
N GLY A 160 15.06 3.46 -45.89
CA GLY A 160 16.25 4.34 -45.82
C GLY A 160 16.06 5.61 -44.96
N ARG A 161 14.89 5.81 -44.35
CA ARG A 161 14.66 6.97 -43.48
C ARG A 161 15.21 6.73 -42.09
N ARG A 162 16.08 7.63 -41.62
CA ARG A 162 16.56 7.64 -40.23
C ARG A 162 15.41 8.12 -39.31
N ILE A 163 15.13 7.36 -38.27
CA ILE A 163 14.18 7.67 -37.21
C ILE A 163 14.98 7.88 -35.93
N GLU A 164 14.97 9.10 -35.43
CA GLU A 164 15.69 9.48 -34.22
C GLU A 164 14.80 9.28 -33.01
N ILE A 165 15.29 8.50 -32.06
CA ILE A 165 14.61 8.22 -30.78
C ILE A 165 15.66 8.31 -29.67
N ILE A 166 15.65 9.43 -28.97
CA ILE A 166 16.53 9.67 -27.82
C ILE A 166 15.65 9.76 -26.60
N ARG A 167 15.86 8.87 -25.64
CA ARG A 167 15.06 8.80 -24.41
C ARG A 167 15.77 7.93 -23.37
N PRO A 168 15.38 8.04 -22.07
CA PRO A 168 15.86 7.12 -21.07
C PRO A 168 15.45 5.67 -21.38
N PHE A 169 16.31 4.72 -21.01
CA PHE A 169 15.98 3.30 -21.05
C PHE A 169 15.07 2.96 -19.87
N GLU A 170 13.92 2.41 -20.16
CA GLU A 170 12.90 2.07 -19.14
C GLU A 170 13.35 0.99 -18.15
N GLY A 171 14.27 0.11 -18.58
CA GLY A 171 14.66 -1.08 -17.83
C GLY A 171 13.70 -2.26 -18.02
N VAL A 172 14.21 -3.45 -17.72
CA VAL A 172 13.46 -4.71 -17.89
C VAL A 172 12.31 -4.78 -16.90
N LEU A 173 12.56 -4.48 -15.62
CA LEU A 173 11.57 -4.62 -14.54
C LEU A 173 10.40 -3.67 -14.72
N LYS A 174 10.66 -2.37 -14.96
CA LYS A 174 9.61 -1.38 -15.18
C LYS A 174 8.75 -1.73 -16.40
N ARG A 175 9.39 -2.22 -17.47
CA ARG A 175 8.68 -2.66 -18.67
C ARG A 175 7.77 -3.86 -18.41
N ILE A 176 8.21 -4.85 -17.63
CA ILE A 176 7.38 -5.99 -17.23
C ILE A 176 6.19 -5.50 -16.42
N LEU A 177 6.43 -4.66 -15.40
CA LEU A 177 5.39 -4.13 -14.54
C LEU A 177 4.35 -3.32 -15.33
N ARG A 178 4.80 -2.42 -16.19
CA ARG A 178 3.92 -1.62 -17.05
C ARG A 178 3.08 -2.50 -17.97
N LYS A 179 3.68 -3.50 -18.59
CA LYS A 179 2.97 -4.45 -19.46
C LYS A 179 1.95 -5.28 -18.68
N TYR A 180 2.24 -5.63 -17.45
CA TYR A 180 1.32 -6.35 -16.57
C TYR A 180 0.12 -5.50 -16.17
N GLN A 181 0.34 -4.21 -15.87
CA GLN A 181 -0.69 -3.29 -15.38
C GLN A 181 -1.54 -2.67 -16.49
N GLU A 182 -0.90 -2.24 -17.58
CA GLU A 182 -1.53 -1.41 -18.60
C GLU A 182 -2.00 -2.18 -19.85
N SER A 183 -1.66 -3.47 -19.98
CA SER A 183 -2.04 -4.21 -21.19
C SER A 183 -3.51 -4.61 -21.14
N ASP A 184 -4.27 -4.30 -22.20
CA ASP A 184 -5.64 -4.79 -22.38
C ASP A 184 -5.69 -6.27 -22.74
N SER A 185 -4.60 -6.85 -23.23
CA SER A 185 -4.51 -8.25 -23.62
C SER A 185 -4.29 -9.16 -22.42
N SER A 186 -5.23 -10.08 -22.17
CA SER A 186 -5.11 -11.11 -21.12
C SER A 186 -3.87 -11.99 -21.32
N LEU A 187 -3.54 -12.36 -22.57
CA LEU A 187 -2.37 -13.15 -22.89
C LEU A 187 -1.06 -12.47 -22.49
N ILE A 188 -0.96 -11.14 -22.73
CA ILE A 188 0.24 -10.39 -22.33
C ILE A 188 0.31 -10.31 -20.80
N ARG A 189 -0.81 -10.07 -20.11
CA ARG A 189 -0.83 -10.04 -18.65
C ARG A 189 -0.45 -11.38 -18.04
N GLU A 190 -0.97 -12.48 -18.57
CA GLU A 190 -0.61 -13.84 -18.14
C GLU A 190 0.88 -14.14 -18.37
N ASP A 191 1.43 -13.70 -19.50
CA ASP A 191 2.87 -13.90 -19.77
C ASP A 191 3.73 -13.07 -18.80
N MET A 192 3.33 -11.86 -18.49
CA MET A 192 4.02 -11.03 -17.50
C MET A 192 3.83 -11.55 -16.06
N ALA A 193 2.67 -12.13 -15.75
CA ALA A 193 2.41 -12.73 -14.44
C ALA A 193 3.40 -13.86 -14.07
N LYS A 194 4.01 -14.53 -15.06
CA LYS A 194 5.05 -15.55 -14.83
C LYS A 194 6.30 -15.00 -14.12
N PHE A 195 6.54 -13.70 -14.24
CA PHE A 195 7.65 -13.00 -13.57
C PHE A 195 7.28 -12.48 -12.18
N MET A 196 6.00 -12.64 -11.77
CA MET A 196 5.52 -12.14 -10.49
C MET A 196 5.55 -13.22 -9.42
N THR A 197 5.68 -12.79 -8.18
CA THR A 197 5.48 -13.59 -6.97
C THR A 197 4.55 -12.83 -6.04
N LEU A 198 3.59 -13.55 -5.46
CA LEU A 198 2.70 -12.98 -4.45
C LEU A 198 3.44 -12.90 -3.13
N LYS A 199 3.61 -11.68 -2.64
CA LYS A 199 4.17 -11.41 -1.30
C LYS A 199 3.12 -10.82 -0.38
N PRO A 200 3.23 -11.03 0.94
CA PRO A 200 2.39 -10.34 1.90
C PRO A 200 2.45 -8.82 1.68
N CYS A 201 1.31 -8.16 1.68
CA CYS A 201 1.24 -6.72 1.52
C CYS A 201 2.00 -6.01 2.65
N SER A 202 2.99 -5.19 2.31
CA SER A 202 3.83 -4.48 3.29
C SER A 202 3.06 -3.50 4.17
N SER A 203 1.93 -2.96 3.69
CA SER A 203 1.09 -2.04 4.47
C SER A 203 0.27 -2.74 5.54
N CYS A 204 -0.30 -3.90 5.24
CA CYS A 204 -1.15 -4.63 6.19
C CYS A 204 -0.52 -5.91 6.73
N ASN A 205 0.68 -6.27 6.30
CA ASN A 205 1.39 -7.49 6.68
C ASN A 205 0.53 -8.77 6.53
N GLY A 206 -0.27 -8.81 5.45
CA GLY A 206 -1.15 -9.95 5.17
C GLY A 206 -2.51 -9.93 5.87
N THR A 207 -2.77 -9.01 6.81
CA THR A 207 -4.01 -8.97 7.59
C THR A 207 -5.25 -8.55 6.80
N ARG A 208 -5.09 -8.02 5.59
CA ARG A 208 -6.14 -7.54 4.68
C ARG A 208 -6.88 -6.28 5.14
N LEU A 209 -6.77 -5.91 6.41
CA LEU A 209 -7.50 -4.81 7.01
C LEU A 209 -6.73 -3.49 6.95
N ASN A 210 -7.45 -2.38 6.94
CA ASN A 210 -6.89 -1.04 7.04
C ASN A 210 -6.29 -0.79 8.44
N GLU A 211 -5.61 0.32 8.60
CA GLU A 211 -4.93 0.68 9.85
C GLU A 211 -5.91 0.86 11.02
N THR A 212 -7.05 1.48 10.79
CA THR A 212 -8.08 1.69 11.81
C THR A 212 -8.57 0.36 12.37
N ALA A 213 -8.97 -0.57 11.51
CA ALA A 213 -9.48 -1.88 11.93
C ALA A 213 -8.43 -2.72 12.67
N ARG A 214 -7.16 -2.62 12.26
CA ARG A 214 -6.04 -3.34 12.89
C ARG A 214 -5.71 -2.83 14.29
N ASN A 215 -5.98 -1.56 14.57
CA ASN A 215 -5.69 -0.90 15.84
C ASN A 215 -6.88 -0.88 16.82
N VAL A 216 -7.90 -1.69 16.58
CA VAL A 216 -8.97 -1.94 17.55
C VAL A 216 -8.65 -3.23 18.32
N PHE A 217 -8.68 -3.14 19.66
CA PHE A 217 -8.28 -4.22 20.55
C PHE A 217 -9.43 -4.67 21.44
N ILE A 218 -9.52 -5.97 21.65
CA ILE A 218 -10.32 -6.60 22.70
C ILE A 218 -9.33 -7.13 23.73
N SER A 219 -9.25 -6.49 24.89
CA SER A 219 -8.12 -6.64 25.81
C SER A 219 -6.80 -6.35 25.10
N ASP A 220 -5.87 -7.29 25.03
CA ASP A 220 -4.56 -7.13 24.38
C ASP A 220 -4.50 -7.73 22.97
N TYR A 221 -5.63 -8.16 22.41
CA TYR A 221 -5.72 -8.80 21.10
C TYR A 221 -6.42 -7.91 20.08
N SER A 222 -5.76 -7.65 18.98
CA SER A 222 -6.41 -7.07 17.79
C SER A 222 -7.19 -8.13 17.01
N LEU A 223 -8.14 -7.70 16.19
CA LEU A 223 -8.91 -8.63 15.34
C LEU A 223 -8.03 -9.52 14.46
N PRO A 224 -6.98 -9.02 13.78
CA PRO A 224 -6.06 -9.89 13.05
C PRO A 224 -5.43 -10.99 13.91
N LYS A 225 -4.96 -10.64 15.11
CA LYS A 225 -4.40 -11.63 16.04
C LYS A 225 -5.41 -12.69 16.47
N ILE A 226 -6.67 -12.30 16.68
CA ILE A 226 -7.75 -13.26 17.00
C ILE A 226 -8.02 -14.17 15.81
N SER A 227 -7.98 -13.62 14.59
CA SER A 227 -8.22 -14.40 13.35
C SER A 227 -7.06 -15.36 13.00
N GLU A 228 -5.88 -15.16 13.55
CA GLU A 228 -4.70 -16.06 13.41
C GLU A 228 -4.73 -17.22 14.39
N LEU A 229 -5.55 -17.13 15.45
CA LEU A 229 -5.68 -18.21 16.44
C LEU A 229 -6.31 -19.45 15.80
N THR A 230 -5.89 -20.61 16.27
CA THR A 230 -6.62 -21.85 15.99
C THR A 230 -8.01 -21.80 16.65
N ILE A 231 -8.94 -22.61 16.18
CA ILE A 231 -10.30 -22.68 16.74
C ILE A 231 -10.26 -22.94 18.26
N GLU A 232 -9.38 -23.84 18.70
CA GLU A 232 -9.23 -24.17 20.11
C GLU A 232 -8.68 -22.98 20.93
N GLU A 233 -7.67 -22.29 20.41
CA GLU A 233 -7.10 -21.11 21.06
C GLU A 233 -8.11 -19.96 21.12
N ALA A 234 -8.85 -19.72 20.04
CA ALA A 234 -9.91 -18.71 19.99
C ALA A 234 -11.04 -19.03 20.99
N PHE A 235 -11.47 -20.30 21.05
CA PHE A 235 -12.43 -20.76 22.05
C PHE A 235 -11.94 -20.49 23.48
N LEU A 236 -10.70 -20.88 23.78
CA LEU A 236 -10.11 -20.64 25.11
C LEU A 236 -9.97 -19.14 25.41
N PHE A 237 -9.62 -18.34 24.42
CA PHE A 237 -9.55 -16.88 24.56
C PHE A 237 -10.90 -16.29 24.94
N PHE A 238 -11.95 -16.58 24.19
CA PHE A 238 -13.29 -16.05 24.46
C PHE A 238 -13.88 -16.59 25.76
N LYS A 239 -13.65 -17.84 26.10
CA LYS A 239 -14.07 -18.44 27.36
C LYS A 239 -13.43 -17.80 28.59
N LYS A 240 -12.17 -17.35 28.47
CA LYS A 240 -11.41 -16.67 29.54
C LYS A 240 -11.68 -15.16 29.57
N LEU A 241 -12.26 -14.59 28.54
CA LEU A 241 -12.46 -13.15 28.40
C LEU A 241 -13.48 -12.64 29.46
N LYS A 242 -12.98 -11.80 30.37
CA LYS A 242 -13.81 -11.17 31.40
C LYS A 242 -13.82 -9.66 31.20
N LEU A 243 -14.92 -9.15 30.71
CA LEU A 243 -15.15 -7.72 30.58
C LEU A 243 -16.00 -7.21 31.75
N LYS A 244 -15.65 -6.05 32.32
CA LYS A 244 -16.33 -5.47 33.47
C LYS A 244 -17.39 -4.45 33.07
N GLY A 245 -18.41 -4.26 33.93
CA GLY A 245 -19.42 -3.22 33.76
C GLY A 245 -20.34 -3.42 32.54
N ALA A 246 -20.72 -2.32 31.90
CA ALA A 246 -21.62 -2.35 30.74
C ALA A 246 -21.07 -3.17 29.56
N LYS A 247 -19.75 -3.14 29.34
CA LYS A 247 -19.08 -3.94 28.31
C LYS A 247 -19.28 -5.44 28.53
N GLY A 248 -19.26 -5.91 29.78
CA GLY A 248 -19.49 -7.31 30.12
C GLY A 248 -20.90 -7.76 29.77
N LYS A 249 -21.94 -6.95 30.11
CA LYS A 249 -23.32 -7.26 29.80
C LYS A 249 -23.62 -7.34 28.31
N ILE A 250 -22.97 -6.48 27.51
CA ILE A 250 -23.10 -6.50 26.04
C ILE A 250 -22.42 -7.73 25.47
N ALA A 251 -21.20 -8.02 25.94
CA ALA A 251 -20.38 -9.11 25.43
C ALA A 251 -20.90 -10.50 25.80
N GLU A 252 -21.63 -10.66 26.91
CA GLU A 252 -22.11 -11.95 27.41
C GLU A 252 -22.90 -12.75 26.38
N LYS A 253 -23.83 -12.09 25.69
CA LYS A 253 -24.64 -12.72 24.64
C LYS A 253 -23.79 -13.11 23.43
N ILE A 254 -22.87 -12.22 23.02
CA ILE A 254 -22.00 -12.44 21.86
C ILE A 254 -20.99 -13.57 22.14
N ILE A 255 -20.40 -13.56 23.34
CA ILE A 255 -19.43 -14.60 23.76
C ILE A 255 -20.12 -15.97 23.81
N LYS A 256 -21.37 -16.02 24.29
CA LYS A 256 -22.13 -17.27 24.30
C LYS A 256 -22.28 -17.85 22.89
N GLU A 257 -22.70 -17.04 21.91
CA GLU A 257 -22.82 -17.47 20.50
C GLU A 257 -21.50 -17.90 19.86
N ILE A 258 -20.37 -17.32 20.29
CA ILE A 258 -19.04 -17.67 19.77
C ILE A 258 -18.53 -18.99 20.35
N VAL A 259 -18.91 -19.31 21.58
CA VAL A 259 -18.43 -20.47 22.34
C VAL A 259 -19.33 -21.71 22.15
N GLU A 260 -20.57 -21.55 21.70
CA GLU A 260 -21.47 -22.63 21.27
C GLU A 260 -21.07 -23.18 19.90
#